data_820728d555a75541376f44fcd64faafc
#
_entry.id   820728d555a75541376f44fcd64faafc
#
_cell.length_a   1.000
_cell.length_b   1.000
_cell.length_c   1.000
_cell.angle_alpha   90.00
_cell.angle_beta   90.00
_cell.angle_gamma   90.00
#
_symmetry.space_group_name_H-M   'P 1'
#
loop_
_entity.id
_entity.type
_entity.pdbx_description
1 polymer ?
#
loop_
_entity_poly.entity_id
_entity_poly.type
_entity_poly.pdbx_seq_one_letter_code
_entity_poly.pdbx_strand_id
1 'polypeptide(L)'
;MRLPNGLYAAGLDADSDDAAGHTHEGIYYLWNQDLITDALGTDEAEWLRPLVHLEPCNDNGLGTLQLRGRVEWERINADMDTLLEARGRRSAPARDEKAITVWNAMLIDGLVEAGMILREWSWVEQARELADSLWTAHWDDSMALRTSFHDRPGVPAVCEDYAWVALSFAGLAGATGESVWLDHAVEVLGEAVARFSAVDGSFLDAENSFLLTVTAHTLTDDACPSPTAAMVMALRRVGLMAKRADFIERANKASRGPTSSGVSNAAIRRLGPGRLPHY
;
A
#
# COMPACT_ATOMS: atom_id res chain seq x y z
N MET A 1 7.75 -0.06 -11.20
CA MET A 1 6.92 -1.07 -10.50
C MET A 1 5.68 -1.48 -11.30
N ARG A 2 5.17 -0.65 -12.25
CA ARG A 2 3.98 -1.01 -13.06
C ARG A 2 4.26 -2.21 -13.97
N LEU A 3 3.34 -3.17 -13.96
CA LEU A 3 3.36 -4.39 -14.76
C LEU A 3 2.67 -4.18 -16.12
N PRO A 4 2.91 -5.06 -17.12
CA PRO A 4 2.27 -4.93 -18.44
C PRO A 4 0.73 -4.94 -18.41
N ASN A 5 0.12 -5.63 -17.44
CA ASN A 5 -1.33 -5.69 -17.24
C ASN A 5 -1.91 -4.49 -16.46
N GLY A 6 -1.09 -3.47 -16.19
CA GLY A 6 -1.49 -2.25 -15.51
C GLY A 6 -1.41 -2.28 -13.98
N LEU A 7 -1.29 -3.46 -13.37
CA LEU A 7 -1.10 -3.62 -11.92
C LEU A 7 0.32 -3.22 -11.49
N TYR A 8 0.55 -3.13 -10.20
CA TYR A 8 1.87 -2.88 -9.63
C TYR A 8 2.43 -4.13 -8.98
N ALA A 9 3.71 -4.38 -9.25
CA ALA A 9 4.49 -5.47 -8.69
C ALA A 9 4.64 -5.32 -7.18
N ALA A 10 4.78 -6.46 -6.49
CA ALA A 10 4.80 -6.53 -5.03
C ALA A 10 5.97 -5.78 -4.40
N GLY A 11 7.17 -5.86 -4.98
CA GLY A 11 8.33 -5.19 -4.41
C GLY A 11 9.59 -5.40 -5.21
N LEU A 12 10.67 -4.86 -4.69
CA LEU A 12 12.04 -5.18 -5.10
C LEU A 12 12.65 -6.06 -4.02
N ASP A 13 13.54 -6.96 -4.43
CA ASP A 13 14.32 -7.76 -3.49
C ASP A 13 15.12 -6.84 -2.56
N ALA A 14 15.39 -7.29 -1.35
CA ALA A 14 16.29 -6.61 -0.45
C ALA A 14 17.75 -6.70 -0.95
N ASP A 15 18.07 -7.78 -1.65
CA ASP A 15 19.42 -8.11 -2.09
C ASP A 15 19.70 -7.64 -3.51
N SER A 16 20.97 -7.31 -3.75
CA SER A 16 21.51 -7.06 -5.09
C SER A 16 23.01 -7.35 -5.12
N ASP A 17 23.57 -7.50 -6.32
CA ASP A 17 24.98 -7.83 -6.48
C ASP A 17 25.86 -6.57 -6.46
N ASP A 18 27.03 -6.69 -5.82
CA ASP A 18 28.10 -5.71 -5.95
C ASP A 18 28.84 -5.84 -7.29
N ALA A 19 29.83 -4.97 -7.53
CA ALA A 19 30.62 -4.98 -8.75
C ALA A 19 31.46 -6.27 -8.94
N ALA A 20 31.69 -7.05 -7.89
CA ALA A 20 32.38 -8.32 -7.91
C ALA A 20 31.43 -9.52 -8.06
N GLY A 21 30.13 -9.30 -8.09
CA GLY A 21 29.09 -10.33 -8.21
C GLY A 21 28.76 -11.03 -6.88
N HIS A 22 29.09 -10.39 -5.76
CA HIS A 22 28.65 -10.88 -4.45
C HIS A 22 27.33 -10.20 -4.05
N THR A 23 26.38 -11.00 -3.60
CA THR A 23 25.05 -10.54 -3.21
C THR A 23 25.07 -9.99 -1.79
N HIS A 24 24.51 -8.80 -1.60
CA HIS A 24 24.41 -8.11 -0.31
C HIS A 24 23.07 -7.39 -0.16
N GLU A 25 22.54 -7.40 1.06
CA GLU A 25 21.32 -6.67 1.39
C GLU A 25 21.53 -5.16 1.28
N GLY A 26 20.65 -4.50 0.54
CA GLY A 26 20.57 -3.05 0.42
C GLY A 26 21.69 -2.37 -0.36
N ILE A 27 22.72 -3.09 -0.84
CA ILE A 27 23.93 -2.48 -1.44
C ILE A 27 23.63 -1.55 -2.62
N TYR A 28 22.57 -1.82 -3.36
CA TYR A 28 22.12 -0.96 -4.47
C TYR A 28 21.87 0.47 -4.02
N TYR A 29 21.38 0.68 -2.80
CA TYR A 29 20.97 1.98 -2.26
C TYR A 29 22.05 2.68 -1.45
N LEU A 30 23.12 1.98 -1.09
CA LEU A 30 24.13 2.48 -0.17
C LEU A 30 25.19 3.35 -0.87
N TRP A 31 25.71 4.30 -0.12
CA TRP A 31 26.71 5.26 -0.57
C TRP A 31 27.84 5.39 0.45
N ASN A 32 29.00 5.81 -0.03
CA ASN A 32 30.06 6.41 0.78
C ASN A 32 30.55 7.69 0.10
N GLN A 33 31.46 8.39 0.74
CA GLN A 33 31.95 9.67 0.23
C GLN A 33 32.66 9.53 -1.14
N ASP A 34 33.36 8.43 -1.35
CA ASP A 34 34.08 8.18 -2.62
C ASP A 34 33.09 8.01 -3.78
N LEU A 35 32.04 7.21 -3.60
CA LEU A 35 30.99 7.01 -4.61
C LEU A 35 30.23 8.30 -4.93
N ILE A 36 30.04 9.18 -3.94
CA ILE A 36 29.42 10.48 -4.17
C ILE A 36 30.37 11.38 -4.96
N THR A 37 31.66 11.39 -4.60
CA THR A 37 32.67 12.18 -5.29
C THR A 37 32.86 11.72 -6.73
N ASP A 38 32.85 10.41 -6.97
CA ASP A 38 32.93 9.84 -8.31
C ASP A 38 31.73 10.21 -9.18
N ALA A 39 30.55 10.34 -8.60
CA ALA A 39 29.35 10.67 -9.32
C ALA A 39 29.19 12.18 -9.59
N LEU A 40 29.45 13.03 -8.60
CA LEU A 40 29.19 14.47 -8.66
C LEU A 40 30.44 15.30 -9.03
N GLY A 41 31.64 14.73 -8.87
CA GLY A 41 32.91 15.49 -8.88
C GLY A 41 33.21 16.13 -7.51
N THR A 42 34.47 16.57 -7.33
CA THR A 42 34.96 16.99 -6.02
C THR A 42 34.24 18.19 -5.46
N ASP A 43 34.05 19.24 -6.27
CA ASP A 43 33.49 20.52 -5.80
C ASP A 43 32.01 20.35 -5.34
N GLU A 44 31.21 19.60 -6.10
CA GLU A 44 29.80 19.37 -5.78
C GLU A 44 29.63 18.40 -4.61
N ALA A 45 30.49 17.38 -4.53
CA ALA A 45 30.51 16.44 -3.41
C ALA A 45 30.88 17.14 -2.08
N GLU A 46 31.84 18.11 -2.11
CA GLU A 46 32.20 18.93 -0.94
C GLU A 46 31.06 19.87 -0.54
N TRP A 47 30.35 20.44 -1.50
CA TRP A 47 29.17 21.26 -1.21
C TRP A 47 28.03 20.44 -0.57
N LEU A 48 27.77 19.22 -1.09
CA LEU A 48 26.71 18.35 -0.58
C LEU A 48 27.03 17.78 0.81
N ARG A 49 28.31 17.54 1.12
CA ARG A 49 28.78 16.85 2.33
C ARG A 49 28.20 17.38 3.66
N PRO A 50 28.14 18.71 3.94
CA PRO A 50 27.53 19.20 5.17
C PRO A 50 26.01 19.09 5.22
N LEU A 51 25.35 18.87 4.07
CA LEU A 51 23.90 18.82 3.94
C LEU A 51 23.36 17.39 4.06
N VAL A 52 24.23 16.39 3.93
CA VAL A 52 23.86 14.97 4.02
C VAL A 52 24.62 14.28 5.15
N HIS A 53 23.99 13.30 5.74
CA HIS A 53 24.61 12.38 6.67
C HIS A 53 24.63 10.98 6.06
N LEU A 54 25.77 10.33 6.17
CA LEU A 54 25.96 8.93 5.82
C LEU A 54 26.15 8.16 7.13
N GLU A 55 25.12 7.42 7.55
CA GLU A 55 25.23 6.49 8.67
C GLU A 55 25.71 5.14 8.09
N PRO A 56 26.95 4.72 8.37
CA PRO A 56 27.40 3.41 7.92
C PRO A 56 26.51 2.29 8.49
N CYS A 57 25.97 1.46 7.61
CA CYS A 57 25.11 0.34 7.98
C CYS A 57 25.74 -1.02 7.65
N ASN A 58 27.00 -1.03 7.18
CA ASN A 58 27.77 -2.24 6.97
C ASN A 58 29.27 -2.03 7.27
N ASP A 59 30.01 -3.13 7.32
CA ASP A 59 31.44 -3.14 7.62
C ASP A 59 32.31 -2.42 6.56
N ASN A 60 31.76 -2.19 5.37
CA ASN A 60 32.44 -1.50 4.27
C ASN A 60 32.26 0.03 4.34
N GLY A 61 31.68 0.58 5.41
CA GLY A 61 31.46 2.00 5.59
C GLY A 61 30.42 2.60 4.63
N LEU A 62 29.61 1.77 3.97
CA LEU A 62 28.51 2.21 3.13
C LEU A 62 27.27 2.50 3.99
N GLY A 63 26.56 3.58 3.64
CA GLY A 63 25.38 4.01 4.38
C GLY A 63 24.30 4.63 3.50
N THR A 64 23.15 4.89 4.09
CA THR A 64 22.07 5.61 3.43
C THR A 64 22.31 7.10 3.45
N LEU A 65 21.97 7.78 2.34
CA LEU A 65 21.97 9.24 2.28
C LEU A 65 20.77 9.80 3.05
N GLN A 66 21.05 10.59 4.07
CA GLN A 66 20.04 11.28 4.87
C GLN A 66 20.23 12.78 4.74
N LEU A 67 19.25 13.48 4.18
CA LEU A 67 19.30 14.94 4.08
C LEU A 67 19.12 15.56 5.47
N ARG A 68 19.95 16.55 5.82
CA ARG A 68 19.91 17.27 7.10
C ARG A 68 19.86 18.77 6.89
N GLY A 69 18.98 19.43 7.63
CA GLY A 69 18.89 20.88 7.64
C GLY A 69 18.05 21.48 6.50
N ARG A 70 18.20 22.81 6.34
CA ARG A 70 17.57 23.55 5.26
C ARG A 70 18.47 23.54 4.03
N VAL A 71 17.88 23.24 2.88
CA VAL A 71 18.59 23.05 1.63
C VAL A 71 18.04 23.95 0.52
N GLU A 72 18.87 24.24 -0.46
CA GLU A 72 18.47 24.84 -1.73
C GLU A 72 17.95 23.72 -2.64
N TRP A 73 16.62 23.58 -2.69
CA TRP A 73 15.97 22.44 -3.36
C TRP A 73 16.36 22.30 -4.84
N GLU A 74 16.54 23.39 -5.57
CA GLU A 74 16.90 23.34 -6.98
C GLU A 74 18.26 22.64 -7.20
N ARG A 75 19.28 23.03 -6.41
CA ARG A 75 20.62 22.45 -6.49
C ARG A 75 20.65 21.01 -5.97
N ILE A 76 20.01 20.74 -4.83
CA ILE A 76 19.89 19.39 -4.27
C ILE A 76 19.20 18.44 -5.25
N ASN A 77 18.14 18.86 -5.92
CA ASN A 77 17.44 18.02 -6.89
C ASN A 77 18.34 17.64 -8.07
N ALA A 78 19.18 18.58 -8.57
CA ALA A 78 20.13 18.29 -9.63
C ALA A 78 21.19 17.24 -9.20
N ASP A 79 21.69 17.36 -7.96
CA ASP A 79 22.62 16.38 -7.39
C ASP A 79 21.96 15.02 -7.19
N MET A 80 20.71 15.00 -6.67
CA MET A 80 19.94 13.75 -6.49
C MET A 80 19.67 13.06 -7.83
N ASP A 81 19.37 13.80 -8.89
CA ASP A 81 19.19 13.26 -10.24
C ASP A 81 20.49 12.62 -10.75
N THR A 82 21.63 13.28 -10.56
CA THR A 82 22.96 12.76 -10.93
C THR A 82 23.32 11.50 -10.13
N LEU A 83 23.05 11.50 -8.83
CA LEU A 83 23.25 10.32 -7.98
C LEU A 83 22.29 9.18 -8.35
N LEU A 84 21.04 9.50 -8.72
CA LEU A 84 20.08 8.51 -9.20
C LEU A 84 20.55 7.84 -10.49
N GLU A 85 21.08 8.61 -11.44
CA GLU A 85 21.67 8.05 -12.66
C GLU A 85 22.89 7.17 -12.36
N ALA A 86 23.79 7.61 -11.46
CA ALA A 86 24.93 6.83 -11.04
C ALA A 86 24.51 5.50 -10.37
N ARG A 87 23.50 5.55 -9.51
CA ARG A 87 22.91 4.35 -8.91
C ARG A 87 22.30 3.43 -9.95
N GLY A 88 21.63 3.98 -10.96
CA GLY A 88 21.00 3.22 -12.05
C GLY A 88 21.98 2.37 -12.88
N ARG A 89 23.30 2.61 -12.75
CA ARG A 89 24.35 1.81 -13.41
C ARG A 89 24.78 0.59 -12.61
N ARG A 90 24.33 0.49 -11.34
CA ARG A 90 24.61 -0.65 -10.46
C ARG A 90 23.67 -1.81 -10.79
N SER A 91 24.03 -3.02 -10.33
CA SER A 91 23.15 -4.18 -10.40
C SER A 91 21.89 -3.93 -9.57
N ALA A 92 20.77 -3.76 -10.25
CA ALA A 92 19.50 -3.47 -9.58
C ALA A 92 18.96 -4.72 -8.87
N PRO A 93 18.27 -4.57 -7.73
CA PRO A 93 17.59 -5.69 -7.09
C PRO A 93 16.51 -6.27 -8.00
N ALA A 94 16.30 -7.59 -7.90
CA ALA A 94 15.27 -8.28 -8.64
C ALA A 94 13.87 -7.75 -8.27
N ARG A 95 12.97 -7.65 -9.24
CA ARG A 95 11.57 -7.27 -8.99
C ARG A 95 10.74 -8.51 -8.78
N ASP A 96 10.00 -8.57 -7.67
CA ASP A 96 8.95 -9.56 -7.46
C ASP A 96 7.74 -9.23 -8.32
N GLU A 97 7.59 -9.95 -9.42
CA GLU A 97 6.56 -9.73 -10.45
C GLU A 97 5.14 -10.11 -10.00
N LYS A 98 4.94 -10.53 -8.74
CA LYS A 98 3.60 -10.76 -8.23
C LYS A 98 2.83 -9.46 -8.13
N ALA A 99 1.57 -9.45 -8.57
CA ALA A 99 0.61 -8.43 -8.19
C ALA A 99 -0.20 -8.93 -6.98
N ILE A 100 -0.31 -8.11 -5.95
CA ILE A 100 -1.07 -8.41 -4.73
C ILE A 100 -2.25 -7.47 -4.65
N THR A 101 -3.47 -8.03 -4.52
CA THR A 101 -4.73 -7.29 -4.56
C THR A 101 -4.77 -6.18 -3.52
N VAL A 102 -4.54 -6.51 -2.26
CA VAL A 102 -4.62 -5.54 -1.16
C VAL A 102 -3.64 -4.38 -1.34
N TRP A 103 -2.42 -4.62 -1.84
CA TRP A 103 -1.43 -3.56 -2.04
C TRP A 103 -1.78 -2.65 -3.21
N ASN A 104 -2.34 -3.21 -4.29
CA ASN A 104 -2.85 -2.42 -5.41
C ASN A 104 -4.09 -1.59 -4.99
N ALA A 105 -4.98 -2.16 -4.17
CA ALA A 105 -6.12 -1.43 -3.62
C ALA A 105 -5.70 -0.29 -2.67
N MET A 106 -4.72 -0.52 -1.79
CA MET A 106 -4.14 0.55 -0.95
C MET A 106 -3.50 1.65 -1.78
N LEU A 107 -2.83 1.30 -2.89
CA LEU A 107 -2.25 2.29 -3.80
C LEU A 107 -3.35 3.13 -4.48
N ILE A 108 -4.48 2.52 -4.89
CA ILE A 108 -5.64 3.25 -5.42
C ILE A 108 -6.13 4.27 -4.39
N ASP A 109 -6.37 3.85 -3.14
CA ASP A 109 -6.86 4.74 -2.06
C ASP A 109 -5.86 5.89 -1.80
N GLY A 110 -4.57 5.58 -1.72
CA GLY A 110 -3.51 6.57 -1.54
C GLY A 110 -3.41 7.58 -2.68
N LEU A 111 -3.50 7.13 -3.94
CA LEU A 111 -3.50 8.01 -5.11
C LEU A 111 -4.74 8.92 -5.15
N VAL A 112 -5.92 8.39 -4.79
CA VAL A 112 -7.15 9.18 -4.69
C VAL A 112 -7.01 10.25 -3.61
N GLU A 113 -6.61 9.87 -2.39
CA GLU A 113 -6.48 10.81 -1.27
C GLU A 113 -5.43 11.89 -1.56
N ALA A 114 -4.25 11.49 -2.01
CA ALA A 114 -3.19 12.44 -2.35
C ALA A 114 -3.59 13.36 -3.52
N GLY A 115 -4.18 12.80 -4.57
CA GLY A 115 -4.66 13.56 -5.72
C GLY A 115 -5.70 14.61 -5.35
N MET A 116 -6.64 14.27 -4.47
CA MET A 116 -7.66 15.19 -3.98
C MET A 116 -7.06 16.28 -3.07
N ILE A 117 -6.20 15.93 -2.13
CA ILE A 117 -5.60 16.88 -1.17
C ILE A 117 -4.66 17.85 -1.90
N LEU A 118 -3.82 17.35 -2.79
CA LEU A 118 -2.82 18.14 -3.51
C LEU A 118 -3.36 18.76 -4.80
N ARG A 119 -4.61 18.46 -5.16
CA ARG A 119 -5.27 18.88 -6.41
C ARG A 119 -4.54 18.40 -7.67
N GLU A 120 -3.94 17.21 -7.59
CA GLU A 120 -3.23 16.56 -8.69
C GLU A 120 -4.12 15.50 -9.36
N TRP A 121 -5.01 15.96 -10.23
CA TRP A 121 -6.01 15.10 -10.88
C TRP A 121 -5.42 13.95 -11.70
N SER A 122 -4.19 14.09 -12.15
CA SER A 122 -3.44 13.01 -12.83
C SER A 122 -3.28 11.78 -11.94
N TRP A 123 -3.21 11.94 -10.62
CA TRP A 123 -3.11 10.82 -9.68
C TRP A 123 -4.46 10.13 -9.48
N VAL A 124 -5.56 10.89 -9.50
CA VAL A 124 -6.92 10.30 -9.48
C VAL A 124 -7.16 9.48 -10.75
N GLU A 125 -6.70 9.97 -11.90
CA GLU A 125 -6.80 9.24 -13.17
C GLU A 125 -5.93 7.95 -13.15
N GLN A 126 -4.72 8.01 -12.61
CA GLN A 126 -3.90 6.82 -12.41
C GLN A 126 -4.57 5.81 -11.47
N ALA A 127 -5.24 6.28 -10.41
CA ALA A 127 -6.02 5.42 -9.52
C ALA A 127 -7.17 4.74 -10.26
N ARG A 128 -7.86 5.46 -11.15
CA ARG A 128 -8.95 4.93 -11.98
C ARG A 128 -8.45 3.84 -12.94
N GLU A 129 -7.35 4.10 -13.67
CA GLU A 129 -6.72 3.11 -14.55
C GLU A 129 -6.28 1.84 -13.78
N LEU A 130 -5.72 2.04 -12.58
CA LEU A 130 -5.31 0.92 -11.73
C LEU A 130 -6.51 0.13 -11.22
N ALA A 131 -7.62 0.81 -10.87
CA ALA A 131 -8.85 0.16 -10.44
C ALA A 131 -9.47 -0.69 -11.56
N ASP A 132 -9.53 -0.16 -12.80
CA ASP A 132 -9.95 -0.92 -13.99
C ASP A 132 -9.09 -2.17 -14.20
N SER A 133 -7.76 -2.01 -14.09
CA SER A 133 -6.81 -3.12 -14.23
C SER A 133 -6.99 -4.17 -13.14
N LEU A 134 -7.20 -3.74 -11.89
CA LEU A 134 -7.39 -4.63 -10.75
C LEU A 134 -8.71 -5.39 -10.86
N TRP A 135 -9.79 -4.72 -11.21
CA TRP A 135 -11.09 -5.34 -11.43
C TRP A 135 -11.02 -6.40 -12.53
N THR A 136 -10.45 -6.06 -13.67
CA THR A 136 -10.33 -6.97 -14.82
C THR A 136 -9.44 -8.17 -14.54
N ALA A 137 -8.34 -7.98 -13.80
CA ALA A 137 -7.35 -9.05 -13.62
C ALA A 137 -7.62 -9.94 -12.40
N HIS A 138 -8.23 -9.40 -11.34
CA HIS A 138 -8.35 -10.10 -10.06
C HIS A 138 -9.80 -10.29 -9.59
N TRP A 139 -10.80 -9.76 -10.32
CA TRP A 139 -12.20 -9.89 -9.96
C TRP A 139 -12.99 -10.44 -11.14
N ASP A 140 -13.41 -11.69 -11.06
CA ASP A 140 -14.33 -12.32 -12.01
C ASP A 140 -15.51 -12.94 -11.27
N ASP A 141 -16.56 -13.33 -12.02
CA ASP A 141 -17.80 -13.88 -11.47
C ASP A 141 -17.60 -15.19 -10.68
N SER A 142 -16.44 -15.82 -10.77
CA SER A 142 -16.17 -17.11 -10.16
C SER A 142 -15.31 -17.03 -8.90
N MET A 143 -14.35 -16.13 -8.85
CA MET A 143 -13.39 -16.06 -7.74
C MET A 143 -12.57 -14.76 -7.77
N ALA A 144 -12.55 -14.03 -6.64
CA ALA A 144 -11.59 -12.97 -6.42
C ALA A 144 -10.19 -13.54 -6.08
N LEU A 145 -9.14 -12.93 -6.63
CA LEU A 145 -7.76 -13.35 -6.45
C LEU A 145 -7.04 -12.48 -5.44
N ARG A 146 -6.24 -13.09 -4.55
CA ARG A 146 -5.27 -12.38 -3.71
C ARG A 146 -4.04 -11.98 -4.49
N THR A 147 -3.56 -12.84 -5.39
CA THR A 147 -2.33 -12.63 -6.15
C THR A 147 -2.47 -13.09 -7.58
N SER A 148 -1.67 -12.49 -8.45
CA SER A 148 -1.32 -13.04 -9.76
C SER A 148 0.18 -12.93 -10.00
N PHE A 149 0.71 -13.80 -10.89
CA PHE A 149 2.09 -13.77 -11.34
C PHE A 149 2.09 -13.77 -12.86
N HIS A 150 2.48 -12.65 -13.47
CA HIS A 150 2.18 -12.36 -14.86
C HIS A 150 0.66 -12.51 -15.11
N ASP A 151 0.25 -13.31 -16.11
CA ASP A 151 -1.17 -13.58 -16.42
C ASP A 151 -1.69 -14.85 -15.76
N ARG A 152 -0.97 -15.41 -14.77
CA ARG A 152 -1.40 -16.63 -14.07
C ARG A 152 -2.08 -16.27 -12.76
N PRO A 153 -3.31 -16.76 -12.55
CA PRO A 153 -3.98 -16.59 -11.27
C PRO A 153 -3.21 -17.30 -10.14
N GLY A 154 -3.12 -16.63 -9.01
CA GLY A 154 -2.51 -17.17 -7.80
C GLY A 154 -3.54 -17.77 -6.85
N VAL A 155 -3.53 -17.35 -5.59
CA VAL A 155 -4.42 -17.85 -4.55
C VAL A 155 -5.69 -16.99 -4.45
N PRO A 156 -6.81 -17.57 -3.92
CA PRO A 156 -8.04 -16.82 -3.65
C PRO A 156 -7.82 -15.63 -2.70
N ALA A 157 -8.61 -14.58 -2.90
CA ALA A 157 -8.63 -13.40 -2.04
C ALA A 157 -9.10 -13.74 -0.62
N VAL A 158 -8.58 -13.00 0.36
CA VAL A 158 -8.93 -13.11 1.76
C VAL A 158 -9.63 -11.84 2.25
N CYS A 159 -10.07 -11.80 3.49
CA CYS A 159 -10.91 -10.72 4.04
C CYS A 159 -10.34 -9.31 3.80
N GLU A 160 -9.03 -9.12 4.01
CA GLU A 160 -8.41 -7.81 3.80
C GLU A 160 -8.41 -7.34 2.35
N ASP A 161 -8.29 -8.27 1.38
CA ASP A 161 -8.34 -7.93 -0.04
C ASP A 161 -9.70 -7.33 -0.41
N TYR A 162 -10.79 -7.96 0.01
CA TYR A 162 -12.16 -7.46 -0.17
C TYR A 162 -12.37 -6.11 0.50
N ALA A 163 -11.90 -5.98 1.75
CA ALA A 163 -12.06 -4.75 2.51
C ALA A 163 -11.39 -3.55 1.83
N TRP A 164 -10.14 -3.71 1.40
CA TRP A 164 -9.40 -2.63 0.77
C TRP A 164 -9.88 -2.32 -0.64
N VAL A 165 -10.31 -3.31 -1.42
CA VAL A 165 -10.93 -3.06 -2.74
C VAL A 165 -12.21 -2.25 -2.57
N ALA A 166 -13.10 -2.65 -1.67
CA ALA A 166 -14.34 -1.90 -1.42
C ALA A 166 -14.07 -0.48 -0.90
N LEU A 167 -13.06 -0.32 -0.02
CA LEU A 167 -12.69 0.97 0.54
C LEU A 167 -12.14 1.93 -0.52
N SER A 168 -11.21 1.44 -1.34
CA SER A 168 -10.57 2.22 -2.39
C SER A 168 -11.54 2.59 -3.52
N PHE A 169 -12.40 1.67 -3.93
CA PHE A 169 -13.42 1.92 -4.97
C PHE A 169 -14.46 2.93 -4.51
N ALA A 170 -14.88 2.87 -3.24
CA ALA A 170 -15.74 3.92 -2.68
C ALA A 170 -15.03 5.29 -2.66
N GLY A 171 -13.73 5.34 -2.33
CA GLY A 171 -12.93 6.55 -2.42
C GLY A 171 -12.89 7.11 -3.85
N LEU A 172 -12.63 6.24 -4.82
CA LEU A 172 -12.59 6.59 -6.24
C LEU A 172 -13.94 7.09 -6.75
N ALA A 173 -15.06 6.43 -6.38
CA ALA A 173 -16.41 6.91 -6.68
C ALA A 173 -16.66 8.33 -6.17
N GLY A 174 -16.20 8.62 -4.93
CA GLY A 174 -16.32 9.94 -4.34
C GLY A 174 -15.51 11.02 -5.05
N ALA A 175 -14.32 10.67 -5.56
CA ALA A 175 -13.44 11.61 -6.27
C ALA A 175 -13.87 11.86 -7.72
N THR A 176 -14.32 10.81 -8.43
CA THR A 176 -14.66 10.89 -9.85
C THR A 176 -16.13 11.19 -10.11
N GLY A 177 -17.03 10.85 -9.19
CA GLY A 177 -18.48 10.87 -9.38
C GLY A 177 -19.01 9.69 -10.22
N GLU A 178 -18.19 8.73 -10.59
CA GLU A 178 -18.55 7.53 -11.35
C GLU A 178 -19.20 6.49 -10.43
N SER A 179 -20.51 6.24 -10.64
CA SER A 179 -21.29 5.32 -9.79
C SER A 179 -20.83 3.87 -9.87
N VAL A 180 -20.23 3.45 -10.98
CA VAL A 180 -19.77 2.07 -11.20
C VAL A 180 -18.82 1.61 -10.10
N TRP A 181 -17.95 2.48 -9.61
CA TRP A 181 -17.02 2.16 -8.54
C TRP A 181 -17.74 1.93 -7.20
N LEU A 182 -18.82 2.68 -6.94
CA LEU A 182 -19.62 2.45 -5.75
C LEU A 182 -20.42 1.16 -5.85
N ASP A 183 -20.94 0.84 -7.04
CA ASP A 183 -21.66 -0.41 -7.30
C ASP A 183 -20.73 -1.62 -7.07
N HIS A 184 -19.52 -1.61 -7.62
CA HIS A 184 -18.51 -2.63 -7.33
C HIS A 184 -18.12 -2.70 -5.85
N ALA A 185 -17.96 -1.55 -5.18
CA ALA A 185 -17.67 -1.54 -3.75
C ALA A 185 -18.78 -2.19 -2.91
N VAL A 186 -20.05 -1.98 -3.26
CA VAL A 186 -21.21 -2.60 -2.60
C VAL A 186 -21.23 -4.10 -2.84
N GLU A 187 -20.98 -4.55 -4.06
CA GLU A 187 -20.92 -5.97 -4.45
C GLU A 187 -19.83 -6.70 -3.66
N VAL A 188 -18.59 -6.22 -3.76
CA VAL A 188 -17.41 -6.76 -3.06
C VAL A 188 -17.65 -6.86 -1.55
N LEU A 189 -18.20 -5.81 -0.95
CA LEU A 189 -18.44 -5.77 0.47
C LEU A 189 -19.58 -6.68 0.92
N GLY A 190 -20.62 -6.83 0.09
CA GLY A 190 -21.70 -7.79 0.31
C GLY A 190 -21.17 -9.23 0.34
N GLU A 191 -20.31 -9.58 -0.60
CA GLU A 191 -19.64 -10.87 -0.66
C GLU A 191 -18.72 -11.09 0.55
N ALA A 192 -17.90 -10.09 0.91
CA ALA A 192 -17.02 -10.16 2.07
C ALA A 192 -17.80 -10.43 3.37
N VAL A 193 -18.93 -9.75 3.57
CA VAL A 193 -19.79 -9.98 4.74
C VAL A 193 -20.33 -11.41 4.76
N ALA A 194 -20.72 -11.96 3.60
CA ALA A 194 -21.22 -13.32 3.52
C ALA A 194 -20.15 -14.38 3.82
N ARG A 195 -18.91 -14.17 3.34
CA ARG A 195 -17.82 -15.13 3.45
C ARG A 195 -17.09 -15.11 4.79
N PHE A 196 -16.81 -13.90 5.32
CA PHE A 196 -15.85 -13.74 6.41
C PHE A 196 -16.49 -13.38 7.76
N SER A 197 -17.82 -13.31 7.88
CA SER A 197 -18.45 -12.98 9.15
C SER A 197 -18.22 -14.04 10.22
N ALA A 198 -17.67 -13.65 11.37
CA ALA A 198 -17.57 -14.48 12.55
C ALA A 198 -18.84 -14.42 13.41
N VAL A 199 -19.04 -15.42 14.26
CA VAL A 199 -20.22 -15.55 15.14
C VAL A 199 -20.32 -14.40 16.15
N ASP A 200 -19.17 -13.93 16.65
CA ASP A 200 -19.08 -12.82 17.62
C ASP A 200 -19.32 -11.44 16.99
N GLY A 201 -19.41 -11.39 15.68
CA GLY A 201 -19.65 -10.16 14.92
C GLY A 201 -18.39 -9.51 14.36
N SER A 202 -17.21 -10.06 14.59
CA SER A 202 -15.96 -9.69 13.93
C SER A 202 -15.86 -10.33 12.54
N PHE A 203 -14.70 -10.26 11.93
CA PHE A 203 -14.42 -10.88 10.63
C PHE A 203 -13.22 -11.80 10.73
N LEU A 204 -13.33 -12.97 10.12
CA LEU A 204 -12.24 -13.93 9.96
C LEU A 204 -11.24 -13.42 8.92
N ASP A 205 -9.97 -13.75 9.06
CA ASP A 205 -8.94 -13.35 8.09
C ASP A 205 -9.13 -14.03 6.74
N ALA A 206 -9.58 -15.28 6.76
CA ALA A 206 -9.84 -16.09 5.57
C ALA A 206 -11.10 -16.98 5.77
N GLU A 207 -11.62 -17.53 4.69
CA GLU A 207 -12.71 -18.51 4.79
C GLU A 207 -12.30 -19.72 5.63
N ASN A 208 -13.27 -20.26 6.36
CA ASN A 208 -13.08 -21.55 7.05
C ASN A 208 -12.78 -22.64 6.03
N SER A 209 -11.56 -23.14 6.05
CA SER A 209 -11.15 -24.29 5.27
C SER A 209 -11.09 -25.52 6.17
N PHE A 210 -11.61 -26.64 5.72
CA PHE A 210 -11.46 -27.94 6.41
C PHE A 210 -9.99 -28.37 6.60
N LEU A 211 -9.06 -27.68 5.94
CA LEU A 211 -7.62 -27.92 6.04
C LEU A 211 -6.96 -27.14 7.18
N LEU A 212 -7.63 -26.12 7.73
CA LEU A 212 -7.09 -25.33 8.84
C LEU A 212 -7.65 -25.84 10.18
N THR A 213 -6.75 -26.22 11.07
CA THR A 213 -7.10 -26.65 12.44
C THR A 213 -7.60 -25.47 13.28
N VAL A 214 -7.19 -24.24 12.93
CA VAL A 214 -7.58 -22.98 13.60
C VAL A 214 -7.87 -21.94 12.51
N THR A 215 -9.02 -21.28 12.63
CA THR A 215 -9.35 -20.15 11.75
C THR A 215 -8.55 -18.94 12.19
N ALA A 216 -7.81 -18.34 11.27
CA ALA A 216 -7.08 -17.13 11.53
C ALA A 216 -8.05 -15.97 11.80
N HIS A 217 -7.79 -15.23 12.87
CA HIS A 217 -8.61 -14.11 13.33
C HIS A 217 -7.73 -13.06 13.99
N THR A 218 -7.22 -12.15 13.18
CA THR A 218 -6.32 -11.07 13.63
C THR A 218 -7.14 -9.86 14.06
N LEU A 219 -7.00 -9.49 15.35
CA LEU A 219 -7.73 -8.36 15.96
C LEU A 219 -6.83 -7.13 16.21
N THR A 220 -5.53 -7.29 16.07
CA THR A 220 -4.55 -6.23 16.33
C THR A 220 -4.03 -5.69 15.00
N ASP A 221 -3.89 -4.37 14.93
CA ASP A 221 -3.20 -3.73 13.82
C ASP A 221 -1.69 -3.95 13.94
N ASP A 222 -1.02 -4.07 12.81
CA ASP A 222 0.43 -4.13 12.67
C ASP A 222 0.87 -2.99 11.73
N ALA A 223 1.70 -3.24 10.73
CA ALA A 223 2.05 -2.25 9.71
C ALA A 223 0.81 -1.74 8.92
N CYS A 224 -0.20 -2.58 8.81
CA CYS A 224 -1.50 -2.28 8.21
C CYS A 224 -2.63 -2.54 9.21
N PRO A 225 -3.82 -1.92 9.00
CA PRO A 225 -5.02 -2.25 9.75
C PRO A 225 -5.35 -3.73 9.67
N SER A 226 -5.80 -4.31 10.77
CA SER A 226 -6.29 -5.70 10.80
C SER A 226 -7.47 -5.90 9.84
N PRO A 227 -7.71 -7.14 9.36
CA PRO A 227 -8.85 -7.43 8.47
C PRO A 227 -10.18 -6.92 9.03
N THR A 228 -10.42 -7.08 10.34
CA THR A 228 -11.61 -6.54 11.00
C THR A 228 -11.64 -5.00 10.97
N ALA A 229 -10.51 -4.33 11.21
CA ALA A 229 -10.45 -2.87 11.14
C ALA A 229 -10.70 -2.35 9.72
N ALA A 230 -10.07 -2.97 8.72
CA ALA A 230 -10.27 -2.65 7.30
C ALA A 230 -11.75 -2.84 6.88
N MET A 231 -12.38 -3.95 7.28
CA MET A 231 -13.81 -4.20 7.03
C MET A 231 -14.71 -3.14 7.68
N VAL A 232 -14.41 -2.72 8.92
CA VAL A 232 -15.18 -1.65 9.59
C VAL A 232 -15.05 -0.33 8.83
N MET A 233 -13.85 0.02 8.36
CA MET A 233 -13.62 1.23 7.55
C MET A 233 -14.42 1.16 6.24
N ALA A 234 -14.34 0.06 5.51
CA ALA A 234 -15.04 -0.17 4.25
C ALA A 234 -16.57 -0.12 4.44
N LEU A 235 -17.10 -0.86 5.41
CA LEU A 235 -18.53 -0.90 5.72
C LEU A 235 -19.09 0.49 6.07
N ARG A 236 -18.33 1.32 6.78
CA ARG A 236 -18.75 2.69 7.08
C ARG A 236 -18.73 3.59 5.86
N ARG A 237 -17.61 3.60 5.10
CA ARG A 237 -17.49 4.45 3.89
C ARG A 237 -18.56 4.07 2.87
N VAL A 238 -18.61 2.80 2.46
CA VAL A 238 -19.59 2.30 1.48
C VAL A 238 -21.02 2.45 1.99
N GLY A 239 -21.29 2.10 3.26
CA GLY A 239 -22.61 2.21 3.88
C GLY A 239 -23.17 3.63 3.88
N LEU A 240 -22.32 4.63 4.14
CA LEU A 240 -22.72 6.04 4.08
C LEU A 240 -22.98 6.48 2.65
N MET A 241 -22.10 6.16 1.71
CA MET A 241 -22.21 6.61 0.32
C MET A 241 -23.37 5.93 -0.42
N ALA A 242 -23.55 4.62 -0.23
CA ALA A 242 -24.60 3.82 -0.86
C ALA A 242 -25.94 3.83 -0.06
N LYS A 243 -26.00 4.56 1.07
CA LYS A 243 -27.16 4.60 1.98
C LYS A 243 -27.61 3.21 2.46
N ARG A 244 -26.65 2.33 2.74
CA ARG A 244 -26.84 0.95 3.21
C ARG A 244 -26.77 0.92 4.75
N ALA A 245 -27.93 1.04 5.40
CA ALA A 245 -28.04 1.00 6.86
C ALA A 245 -27.53 -0.32 7.47
N ASP A 246 -27.73 -1.43 6.77
CA ASP A 246 -27.23 -2.76 7.15
C ASP A 246 -25.70 -2.81 7.24
N PHE A 247 -24.97 -2.17 6.33
CA PHE A 247 -23.51 -2.06 6.40
C PHE A 247 -23.06 -1.22 7.60
N ILE A 248 -23.74 -0.12 7.89
CA ILE A 248 -23.45 0.70 9.07
C ILE A 248 -23.70 -0.08 10.36
N GLU A 249 -24.82 -0.81 10.45
CA GLU A 249 -25.11 -1.66 11.60
C GLU A 249 -24.04 -2.76 11.77
N ARG A 250 -23.65 -3.39 10.68
CA ARG A 250 -22.60 -4.41 10.67
C ARG A 250 -21.26 -3.86 11.16
N ALA A 251 -20.87 -2.67 10.68
CA ALA A 251 -19.65 -1.97 11.13
C ALA A 251 -19.70 -1.69 12.64
N ASN A 252 -20.84 -1.20 13.13
CA ASN A 252 -21.03 -0.91 14.55
C ASN A 252 -20.96 -2.17 15.42
N LYS A 253 -21.47 -3.31 14.93
CA LYS A 253 -21.36 -4.59 15.61
C LYS A 253 -19.90 -5.06 15.69
N ALA A 254 -19.19 -5.04 14.56
CA ALA A 254 -17.78 -5.45 14.50
C ALA A 254 -16.84 -4.54 15.35
N SER A 255 -17.13 -3.24 15.42
CA SER A 255 -16.37 -2.29 16.24
C SER A 255 -16.48 -2.51 17.74
N ARG A 256 -17.53 -3.21 18.20
CA ARG A 256 -17.76 -3.50 19.62
C ARG A 256 -17.02 -4.74 20.10
N GLY A 257 -16.38 -5.50 19.23
CA GLY A 257 -15.62 -6.75 19.40
C GLY A 257 -15.54 -7.34 20.81
N PRO A 258 -15.11 -8.55 21.02
CA PRO A 258 -15.10 -9.17 22.34
C PRO A 258 -14.29 -8.30 23.33
N THR A 259 -14.96 -7.80 24.36
CA THR A 259 -14.39 -6.95 25.43
C THR A 259 -13.46 -7.69 26.37
N SER A 260 -13.01 -8.87 26.01
CA SER A 260 -12.15 -9.74 26.82
C SER A 260 -10.71 -9.70 26.33
N SER A 261 -10.03 -8.64 26.58
CA SER A 261 -8.59 -8.47 26.84
C SER A 261 -8.12 -7.13 26.28
N GLY A 262 -7.60 -6.31 27.14
CA GLY A 262 -7.00 -4.98 27.05
C GLY A 262 -6.29 -4.51 25.77
N VAL A 263 -6.80 -4.81 24.60
CA VAL A 263 -6.32 -4.30 23.31
C VAL A 263 -6.97 -2.94 23.07
N SER A 264 -6.17 -1.90 23.05
CA SER A 264 -6.64 -0.52 22.90
C SER A 264 -7.25 -0.33 21.52
N ASN A 265 -8.55 -0.03 21.46
CA ASN A 265 -9.28 0.42 20.28
C ASN A 265 -8.82 1.82 19.77
N ALA A 266 -7.53 2.13 19.86
CA ALA A 266 -7.00 3.45 19.56
C ALA A 266 -7.13 3.82 18.07
N ALA A 267 -6.95 2.87 17.16
CA ALA A 267 -7.08 3.10 15.73
C ALA A 267 -8.54 3.32 15.31
N ILE A 268 -9.46 2.51 15.83
CA ILE A 268 -10.91 2.63 15.53
C ILE A 268 -11.50 3.94 16.08
N ARG A 269 -10.96 4.48 17.18
CA ARG A 269 -11.42 5.76 17.76
C ARG A 269 -10.91 6.99 17.02
N ARG A 270 -9.80 6.91 16.28
CA ARG A 270 -9.26 8.05 15.51
C ARG A 270 -10.08 8.41 14.28
N LEU A 271 -10.94 7.52 13.81
CA LEU A 271 -11.88 7.73 12.70
C LEU A 271 -13.29 8.13 13.21
N GLY A 272 -13.38 8.88 14.29
CA GLY A 272 -14.62 9.60 14.63
C GLY A 272 -15.04 10.51 13.48
N PRO A 273 -16.32 10.97 13.40
CA PRO A 273 -16.79 11.81 12.30
C PRO A 273 -15.85 13.01 12.19
N GLY A 274 -14.91 12.93 11.27
CA GLY A 274 -13.89 13.93 11.03
C GLY A 274 -14.60 15.21 10.62
N ARG A 275 -14.40 16.26 11.38
CA ARG A 275 -14.58 17.60 10.86
C ARG A 275 -13.64 17.73 9.68
N LEU A 276 -14.21 17.82 8.48
CA LEU A 276 -13.50 18.31 7.33
C LEU A 276 -12.91 19.67 7.73
N PRO A 277 -11.62 19.92 7.58
CA PRO A 277 -11.10 21.25 7.77
C PRO A 277 -11.74 22.15 6.73
N HIS A 278 -12.38 23.22 7.18
CA HIS A 278 -12.79 24.32 6.32
C HIS A 278 -11.48 25.01 5.87
N TYR A 279 -11.16 24.89 4.60
CA TYR A 279 -10.24 25.77 3.90
C TYR A 279 -11.01 26.57 2.84
#